data_3734d533bf772e1103af628fca5a00b4
#
_entry.id   3734d533bf772e1103af628fca5a00b4
#
_cell.length_a   1.000
_cell.length_b   1.000
_cell.length_c   1.000
_cell.angle_alpha   90.00
_cell.angle_beta   90.00
_cell.angle_gamma   90.00
#
_symmetry.space_group_name_H-M   'P 1'
#
loop_
_entity.id
_entity.type
_entity.pdbx_description
1 polymer ?
#
loop_
_entity_poly.entity_id
_entity_poly.type
_entity_poly.pdbx_seq_one_letter_code
_entity_poly.pdbx_strand_id
1 'polypeptide(L)'
;MANVWEQRKLGEIITEYKETVDSDCTLPILTSSKTEGVILQEEHFGRKQQHDITGYNILPRNYCTYRNRSDGVDFTFNINKCCDKGIISKFYPVFSGKNSDVFFLSLVLNNSDEVVREIAYTCTGTGQKVLSFLDLQKMKVRVPNFDEQKEIAAYFESLDHLITLHHRK
;
A
#
# COMPACT_ATOMS: atom_id res chain seq x y z
N MET A 1 -19.44 -11.38 -23.38
CA MET A 1 -18.33 -10.55 -23.89
C MET A 1 -17.14 -10.70 -22.96
N ALA A 2 -15.97 -10.92 -23.51
CA ALA A 2 -14.77 -10.96 -22.69
C ALA A 2 -14.53 -9.58 -22.05
N ASN A 3 -14.35 -9.55 -20.73
CA ASN A 3 -13.96 -8.33 -20.02
C ASN A 3 -12.54 -7.97 -20.45
N VAL A 4 -12.39 -6.84 -21.14
CA VAL A 4 -11.09 -6.35 -21.60
C VAL A 4 -10.47 -5.50 -20.49
N TRP A 5 -9.26 -5.84 -20.10
CA TRP A 5 -8.49 -5.01 -19.19
C TRP A 5 -7.93 -3.81 -19.96
N GLU A 6 -8.19 -2.61 -19.43
CA GLU A 6 -7.78 -1.36 -20.04
C GLU A 6 -6.54 -0.79 -19.37
N GLN A 7 -5.69 -0.15 -20.16
CA GLN A 7 -4.55 0.58 -19.62
C GLN A 7 -5.01 1.92 -19.05
N ARG A 8 -4.71 2.18 -17.79
CA ARG A 8 -5.05 3.42 -17.09
C ARG A 8 -3.83 3.98 -16.35
N LYS A 9 -3.74 5.30 -16.28
CA LYS A 9 -2.78 5.93 -15.36
C LYS A 9 -3.24 5.73 -13.92
N LEU A 10 -2.34 5.37 -13.04
CA LEU A 10 -2.67 5.21 -11.62
C LEU A 10 -3.27 6.48 -11.02
N GLY A 11 -2.78 7.67 -11.38
CA GLY A 11 -3.33 8.94 -10.91
C GLY A 11 -4.80 9.18 -11.22
N GLU A 12 -5.37 8.45 -12.19
CA GLU A 12 -6.80 8.53 -12.52
C GLU A 12 -7.66 7.64 -11.61
N ILE A 13 -7.07 6.63 -10.98
CA ILE A 13 -7.78 5.58 -10.22
C ILE A 13 -7.35 5.45 -8.77
N ILE A 14 -6.43 6.30 -8.30
CA ILE A 14 -6.07 6.41 -6.89
C ILE A 14 -6.14 7.85 -6.42
N THR A 15 -6.37 8.02 -5.12
CA THR A 15 -6.39 9.32 -4.46
C THR A 15 -5.46 9.31 -3.27
N GLU A 16 -4.51 10.24 -3.21
CA GLU A 16 -3.63 10.39 -2.05
C GLU A 16 -4.42 10.89 -0.84
N TYR A 17 -4.13 10.31 0.32
CA TYR A 17 -4.68 10.74 1.59
C TYR A 17 -3.56 11.44 2.39
N LYS A 18 -3.63 12.77 2.45
CA LYS A 18 -2.60 13.63 3.06
C LYS A 18 -3.08 14.24 4.37
N GLU A 19 -3.24 13.42 5.39
CA GLU A 19 -3.44 13.92 6.74
C GLU A 19 -2.26 13.53 7.61
N THR A 20 -1.70 14.49 8.31
CA THR A 20 -0.55 14.32 9.20
C THR A 20 -0.92 14.67 10.63
N VAL A 21 -0.07 14.27 11.56
CA VAL A 21 -0.30 14.48 12.99
C VAL A 21 0.77 15.34 13.61
N ASP A 22 0.43 15.94 14.77
CA ASP A 22 1.35 16.65 15.63
C ASP A 22 1.93 15.70 16.71
N SER A 23 2.84 16.21 17.51
CA SER A 23 3.57 15.46 18.53
C SER A 23 2.69 14.89 19.66
N ASP A 24 1.48 15.42 19.84
CA ASP A 24 0.53 15.01 20.88
C ASP A 24 -0.44 13.89 20.44
N CYS A 25 -0.28 13.38 19.24
CA CYS A 25 -1.12 12.32 18.71
C CYS A 25 -0.99 11.04 19.54
N THR A 26 -2.13 10.42 19.85
CA THR A 26 -2.21 9.18 20.63
C THR A 26 -2.60 7.95 19.81
N LEU A 27 -2.74 8.10 18.49
CA LEU A 27 -3.04 6.97 17.61
C LEU A 27 -1.89 5.95 17.60
N PRO A 28 -2.18 4.66 17.42
CA PRO A 28 -1.13 3.65 17.37
C PRO A 28 -0.17 3.88 16.21
N ILE A 29 1.11 3.62 16.45
CA ILE A 29 2.15 3.72 15.43
C ILE A 29 2.23 2.40 14.66
N LEU A 30 2.13 2.50 13.35
CA LEU A 30 2.15 1.37 12.43
C LEU A 30 3.47 1.32 11.66
N THR A 31 3.80 0.14 11.16
CA THR A 31 4.83 -0.07 10.15
C THR A 31 4.30 -0.98 9.06
N SER A 32 4.91 -0.93 7.89
CA SER A 32 4.57 -1.80 6.76
C SER A 32 5.74 -2.70 6.46
N SER A 33 5.55 -3.99 6.65
CA SER A 33 6.54 -5.04 6.45
C SER A 33 6.29 -5.79 5.15
N LYS A 34 7.35 -6.26 4.49
CA LYS A 34 7.24 -7.09 3.29
C LYS A 34 6.54 -8.43 3.55
N THR A 35 6.69 -8.98 4.75
CA THR A 35 6.22 -10.32 5.09
C THR A 35 4.96 -10.33 5.93
N GLU A 36 4.75 -9.31 6.76
CA GLU A 36 3.66 -9.27 7.74
C GLU A 36 2.58 -8.25 7.39
N GLY A 37 2.81 -7.42 6.37
CA GLY A 37 1.89 -6.34 5.99
C GLY A 37 1.95 -5.16 6.95
N VAL A 38 0.83 -4.48 7.15
CA VAL A 38 0.72 -3.37 8.11
C VAL A 38 0.45 -3.93 9.50
N ILE A 39 1.35 -3.65 10.43
CA ILE A 39 1.27 -4.11 11.82
C ILE A 39 1.65 -2.98 12.79
N LEU A 40 1.38 -3.19 14.08
CA LEU A 40 1.86 -2.27 15.11
C LEU A 40 3.39 -2.27 15.12
N GLN A 41 3.98 -1.08 15.17
CA GLN A 41 5.44 -0.93 15.17
C GLN A 41 6.08 -1.64 16.37
N GLU A 42 5.45 -1.56 17.56
CA GLU A 42 5.97 -2.24 18.75
C GLU A 42 5.96 -3.76 18.63
N GLU A 43 5.02 -4.35 17.90
CA GLU A 43 5.00 -5.79 17.60
C GLU A 43 6.15 -6.19 16.68
N HIS A 44 6.42 -5.37 15.67
CA HIS A 44 7.48 -5.63 14.71
C HIS A 44 8.87 -5.60 15.35
N PHE A 45 9.13 -4.60 16.21
CA PHE A 45 10.43 -4.43 16.86
C PHE A 45 10.53 -5.08 18.24
N GLY A 46 9.45 -5.68 18.74
CA GLY A 46 9.40 -6.31 20.06
C GLY A 46 9.47 -5.33 21.23
N ARG A 47 9.39 -4.04 20.98
CA ARG A 47 9.42 -2.99 22.01
C ARG A 47 8.80 -1.69 21.48
N LYS A 48 8.27 -0.90 22.40
CA LYS A 48 7.82 0.44 22.07
C LYS A 48 9.03 1.36 21.82
N GLN A 49 9.08 1.95 20.64
CA GLN A 49 10.13 2.91 20.31
C GLN A 49 9.64 4.32 20.62
N GLN A 50 10.54 5.16 21.14
CA GLN A 50 10.27 6.57 21.32
C GLN A 50 10.82 7.33 20.13
N HIS A 51 9.92 7.98 19.38
CA HIS A 51 10.30 8.90 18.31
C HIS A 51 9.43 10.14 18.32
N ASP A 52 9.94 11.16 17.66
CA ASP A 52 9.13 12.29 17.27
C ASP A 52 8.22 11.86 16.12
N ILE A 53 6.91 11.85 16.37
CA ILE A 53 5.88 11.45 15.42
C ILE A 53 5.31 12.65 14.63
N THR A 54 5.85 13.84 14.85
CA THR A 54 5.41 15.04 14.13
C THR A 54 5.54 14.83 12.62
N GLY A 55 4.45 15.05 11.89
CA GLY A 55 4.43 14.89 10.45
C GLY A 55 4.21 13.46 9.96
N TYR A 56 3.97 12.51 10.86
CA TYR A 56 3.56 11.16 10.44
C TYR A 56 2.22 11.22 9.73
N ASN A 57 2.05 10.35 8.74
CA ASN A 57 0.80 10.23 7.99
C ASN A 57 -0.24 9.42 8.75
N ILE A 58 -1.50 9.83 8.67
CA ILE A 58 -2.61 9.00 9.15
C ILE A 58 -2.88 7.90 8.12
N LEU A 59 -3.01 6.68 8.60
CA LEU A 59 -3.32 5.49 7.78
C LEU A 59 -4.63 4.86 8.26
N PRO A 60 -5.76 5.21 7.64
CA PRO A 60 -7.05 4.61 7.99
C PRO A 60 -7.13 3.14 7.56
N ARG A 61 -8.06 2.40 8.17
CA ARG A 61 -8.38 1.03 7.75
C ARG A 61 -8.77 0.99 6.28
N ASN A 62 -8.31 -0.04 5.58
CA ASN A 62 -8.55 -0.28 4.15
C ASN A 62 -7.88 0.71 3.20
N TYR A 63 -6.98 1.54 3.71
CA TYR A 63 -6.12 2.37 2.85
C TYR A 63 -4.80 1.66 2.59
N CYS A 64 -4.21 1.97 1.44
CA CYS A 64 -2.94 1.38 1.01
C CYS A 64 -1.78 2.30 1.33
N THR A 65 -0.65 1.71 1.64
CA THR A 65 0.61 2.41 1.84
C THR A 65 1.78 1.59 1.29
N TYR A 66 2.89 2.26 1.05
CA TYR A 66 4.15 1.63 0.70
C TYR A 66 5.30 2.50 1.21
N ARG A 67 6.45 1.88 1.49
CA ARG A 67 7.65 2.65 1.79
C ARG A 67 8.19 3.21 0.47
N ASN A 68 8.31 4.54 0.36
CA ASN A 68 8.72 5.19 -0.88
C ASN A 68 10.23 5.11 -1.16
N ARG A 69 10.97 4.37 -0.35
CA ARG A 69 12.42 4.17 -0.49
C ARG A 69 12.77 2.69 -0.38
N SER A 70 13.67 2.23 -1.23
CA SER A 70 14.15 0.85 -1.25
C SER A 70 15.62 0.81 -1.66
N ASP A 71 16.35 -0.17 -1.16
CA ASP A 71 17.73 -0.41 -1.57
C ASP A 71 17.81 -1.04 -2.96
N GLY A 72 16.68 -1.49 -3.49
CA GLY A 72 16.53 -1.99 -4.86
C GLY A 72 15.29 -1.39 -5.52
N VAL A 73 14.61 -2.16 -6.35
CA VAL A 73 13.35 -1.79 -7.01
C VAL A 73 12.15 -2.53 -6.39
N ASP A 74 12.33 -3.03 -5.19
CA ASP A 74 11.40 -3.88 -4.48
C ASP A 74 10.55 -3.04 -3.53
N PHE A 75 9.39 -2.62 -4.03
CA PHE A 75 8.41 -1.84 -3.30
C PHE A 75 7.20 -2.72 -3.00
N THR A 76 6.77 -2.76 -1.74
CA THR A 76 5.62 -3.55 -1.29
C THR A 76 4.45 -2.65 -0.90
N PHE A 77 3.30 -2.91 -1.48
CA PHE A 77 2.06 -2.16 -1.28
C PHE A 77 1.15 -2.95 -0.35
N ASN A 78 0.87 -2.42 0.82
CA ASN A 78 0.10 -3.10 1.86
C ASN A 78 -1.14 -2.29 2.25
N ILE A 79 -2.21 -3.01 2.60
CA ILE A 79 -3.47 -2.43 3.08
C ILE A 79 -3.49 -2.49 4.61
N ASN A 80 -3.93 -1.42 5.27
CA ASN A 80 -4.14 -1.45 6.72
C ASN A 80 -5.38 -2.28 7.07
N LYS A 81 -5.15 -3.47 7.61
CA LYS A 81 -6.17 -4.35 8.21
C LYS A 81 -6.00 -4.46 9.73
N CYS A 82 -5.00 -3.76 10.29
CA CYS A 82 -4.57 -3.88 11.67
C CYS A 82 -5.49 -3.16 12.67
N CYS A 83 -5.91 -1.94 12.33
CA CYS A 83 -6.71 -1.09 13.21
C CYS A 83 -7.53 -0.08 12.41
N ASP A 84 -8.48 0.58 13.05
CA ASP A 84 -9.36 1.54 12.37
C ASP A 84 -8.59 2.77 11.87
N LYS A 85 -7.64 3.25 12.65
CA LYS A 85 -6.82 4.39 12.29
C LYS A 85 -5.53 4.36 13.09
N GLY A 86 -4.40 4.41 12.38
CA GLY A 86 -3.08 4.53 12.97
C GLY A 86 -2.26 5.59 12.28
N ILE A 87 -1.02 5.75 12.68
CA ILE A 87 -0.07 6.65 12.04
C ILE A 87 1.14 5.87 11.55
N ILE A 88 1.72 6.33 10.46
CA ILE A 88 2.90 5.73 9.85
C ILE A 88 3.89 6.81 9.42
N SER A 89 5.18 6.50 9.41
CA SER A 89 6.24 7.45 9.07
C SER A 89 5.96 8.21 7.77
N LYS A 90 6.44 9.44 7.69
CA LYS A 90 6.34 10.29 6.49
C LYS A 90 6.91 9.68 5.21
N PHE A 91 7.72 8.62 5.30
CA PHE A 91 8.25 7.88 4.14
C PHE A 91 7.26 6.87 3.55
N TYR A 92 6.05 6.84 4.08
CA TYR A 92 4.97 5.94 3.66
C TYR A 92 3.78 6.76 3.15
N PRO A 93 3.70 7.04 1.83
CA PRO A 93 2.50 7.65 1.25
C PRO A 93 1.27 6.78 1.49
N VAL A 94 0.12 7.42 1.65
CA VAL A 94 -1.16 6.76 1.91
C VAL A 94 -2.15 7.10 0.80
N PHE A 95 -2.84 6.11 0.29
CA PHE A 95 -3.82 6.34 -0.78
C PHE A 95 -4.99 5.35 -0.73
N SER A 96 -6.07 5.72 -1.40
CA SER A 96 -7.26 4.88 -1.61
C SER A 96 -7.59 4.79 -3.10
N GLY A 97 -8.54 3.94 -3.45
CA GLY A 97 -9.05 3.83 -4.81
C GLY A 97 -10.02 4.96 -5.15
N LYS A 98 -9.97 5.43 -6.38
CA LYS A 98 -10.91 6.38 -6.96
C LYS A 98 -11.69 5.66 -8.06
N ASN A 99 -12.96 5.34 -7.79
CA ASN A 99 -13.76 4.48 -8.68
C ASN A 99 -12.99 3.19 -9.04
N SER A 100 -12.24 2.69 -8.08
CA SER A 100 -11.36 1.54 -8.24
C SER A 100 -11.17 0.87 -6.87
N ASP A 101 -10.99 -0.43 -6.86
CA ASP A 101 -10.79 -1.19 -5.62
C ASP A 101 -9.32 -1.17 -5.23
N VAL A 102 -9.01 -0.58 -4.08
CA VAL A 102 -7.62 -0.40 -3.63
C VAL A 102 -6.95 -1.74 -3.28
N PHE A 103 -7.70 -2.72 -2.79
CA PHE A 103 -7.14 -4.05 -2.53
C PHE A 103 -6.75 -4.73 -3.84
N PHE A 104 -7.61 -4.67 -4.87
CA PHE A 104 -7.27 -5.14 -6.21
C PHE A 104 -6.01 -4.45 -6.73
N LEU A 105 -5.92 -3.13 -6.60
CA LEU A 105 -4.75 -2.37 -7.04
C LEU A 105 -3.49 -2.81 -6.31
N SER A 106 -3.55 -3.09 -5.01
CA SER A 106 -2.40 -3.60 -4.26
C SER A 106 -1.91 -4.95 -4.80
N LEU A 107 -2.82 -5.83 -5.22
CA LEU A 107 -2.47 -7.10 -5.84
C LEU A 107 -1.73 -6.90 -7.16
N VAL A 108 -2.20 -6.00 -8.00
CA VAL A 108 -1.55 -5.68 -9.28
C VAL A 108 -0.17 -5.06 -9.05
N LEU A 109 -0.08 -4.09 -8.15
CA LEU A 109 1.17 -3.40 -7.84
C LEU A 109 2.24 -4.34 -7.26
N ASN A 110 1.84 -5.35 -6.50
CA ASN A 110 2.76 -6.32 -5.91
C ASN A 110 3.14 -7.47 -6.84
N ASN A 111 2.30 -7.84 -7.79
CA ASN A 111 2.42 -9.12 -8.50
C ASN A 111 2.56 -9.02 -10.02
N SER A 112 2.31 -7.86 -10.61
CA SER A 112 2.43 -7.70 -12.06
C SER A 112 3.88 -7.47 -12.48
N ASP A 113 4.40 -8.33 -13.35
CA ASP A 113 5.74 -8.15 -13.91
C ASP A 113 5.87 -6.86 -14.71
N GLU A 114 4.81 -6.43 -15.36
CA GLU A 114 4.74 -5.16 -16.09
C GLU A 114 4.92 -3.97 -15.15
N VAL A 115 4.24 -4.01 -14.00
CA VAL A 115 4.37 -2.97 -12.97
C VAL A 115 5.77 -2.95 -12.37
N VAL A 116 6.33 -4.11 -12.05
CA VAL A 116 7.69 -4.22 -11.49
C VAL A 116 8.70 -3.58 -12.45
N ARG A 117 8.59 -3.85 -13.73
CA ARG A 117 9.46 -3.23 -14.75
C ARG A 117 9.26 -1.72 -14.83
N GLU A 118 8.03 -1.24 -14.80
CA GLU A 118 7.73 0.18 -14.86
C GLU A 118 8.24 0.92 -13.62
N ILE A 119 8.14 0.32 -12.43
CA ILE A 119 8.76 0.85 -11.22
C ILE A 119 10.27 1.01 -11.39
N ALA A 120 10.94 0.00 -11.95
CA ALA A 120 12.39 0.04 -12.17
C ALA A 120 12.82 1.20 -13.08
N TYR A 121 12.01 1.56 -14.07
CA TYR A 121 12.26 2.71 -14.93
C TYR A 121 11.88 4.05 -14.29
N THR A 122 10.90 4.06 -13.42
CA THR A 122 10.31 5.29 -12.88
C THR A 122 11.04 5.77 -11.63
N CYS A 123 11.52 4.85 -10.78
CA CYS A 123 12.18 5.23 -9.53
C CYS A 123 13.51 5.92 -9.79
N THR A 124 13.87 6.84 -8.89
CA THR A 124 15.07 7.68 -9.00
C THR A 124 16.09 7.32 -7.92
N GLY A 125 17.31 7.83 -8.07
CA GLY A 125 18.39 7.64 -7.12
C GLY A 125 19.44 6.63 -7.57
N THR A 126 20.69 6.80 -7.13
CA THR A 126 21.84 5.96 -7.48
C THR A 126 22.15 4.89 -6.42
N GLY A 127 21.94 5.21 -5.16
CA GLY A 127 22.03 4.26 -4.04
C GLY A 127 20.64 3.75 -3.67
N GLN A 128 20.02 4.37 -2.66
CA GLN A 128 18.64 4.09 -2.29
C GLN A 128 17.68 4.60 -3.38
N LYS A 129 16.83 3.73 -3.87
CA LYS A 129 15.82 4.10 -4.89
C LYS A 129 14.61 4.75 -4.22
N VAL A 130 14.04 5.76 -4.88
CA VAL A 130 12.88 6.51 -4.43
C VAL A 130 11.76 6.39 -5.46
N LEU A 131 10.58 5.96 -5.02
CA LEU A 131 9.35 5.99 -5.78
C LEU A 131 8.39 6.97 -5.10
N SER A 132 8.41 8.23 -5.52
CA SER A 132 7.49 9.24 -5.00
C SER A 132 6.05 8.91 -5.37
N PHE A 133 5.08 9.42 -4.58
CA PHE A 133 3.68 9.23 -4.93
C PHE A 133 3.33 9.88 -6.27
N LEU A 134 3.94 11.03 -6.57
CA LEU A 134 3.75 11.70 -7.85
C LEU A 134 4.22 10.82 -9.02
N ASP A 135 5.36 10.15 -8.87
CA ASP A 135 5.86 9.22 -9.89
C ASP A 135 4.98 7.97 -10.01
N LEU A 136 4.49 7.45 -8.88
CA LEU A 136 3.54 6.35 -8.88
C LEU A 136 2.27 6.72 -9.67
N GLN A 137 1.75 7.93 -9.50
CA GLN A 137 0.57 8.40 -10.22
C GLN A 137 0.75 8.45 -11.73
N LYS A 138 1.97 8.67 -12.21
CA LYS A 138 2.28 8.71 -13.65
C LYS A 138 2.34 7.33 -14.28
N MET A 139 2.51 6.28 -13.49
CA MET A 139 2.62 4.91 -13.98
C MET A 139 1.30 4.44 -14.59
N LYS A 140 1.42 3.53 -15.55
CA LYS A 140 0.26 2.91 -16.22
C LYS A 140 0.12 1.48 -15.75
N VAL A 141 -1.13 1.07 -15.55
CA VAL A 141 -1.49 -0.30 -15.18
C VAL A 141 -2.65 -0.78 -16.03
N ARG A 142 -2.74 -2.08 -16.22
CA ARG A 142 -3.91 -2.70 -16.86
C ARG A 142 -4.87 -3.15 -15.78
N VAL A 143 -6.11 -2.72 -15.90
CA VAL A 143 -7.17 -3.03 -14.93
C VAL A 143 -8.48 -3.33 -15.65
N PRO A 144 -9.30 -4.25 -15.11
CA PRO A 144 -10.67 -4.46 -15.59
C PRO A 144 -11.59 -3.35 -15.07
N ASN A 145 -12.87 -3.44 -15.38
CA ASN A 145 -13.87 -2.54 -14.82
C ASN A 145 -13.95 -2.68 -13.29
N PHE A 146 -14.58 -1.71 -12.63
CA PHE A 146 -14.64 -1.65 -11.17
C PHE A 146 -15.34 -2.87 -10.55
N ASP A 147 -16.42 -3.36 -11.15
CA ASP A 147 -17.14 -4.53 -10.63
C ASP A 147 -16.28 -5.78 -10.66
N GLU A 148 -15.57 -6.03 -11.74
CA GLU A 148 -14.62 -7.15 -11.83
C GLU A 148 -13.46 -7.00 -10.83
N GLN A 149 -12.95 -5.78 -10.65
CA GLN A 149 -11.94 -5.52 -9.62
C GLN A 149 -12.42 -5.95 -8.23
N LYS A 150 -13.67 -5.59 -7.86
CA LYS A 150 -14.26 -5.97 -6.58
C LYS A 150 -14.42 -7.48 -6.44
N GLU A 151 -14.82 -8.17 -7.49
CA GLU A 151 -14.96 -9.63 -7.48
C GLU A 151 -13.60 -10.33 -7.29
N ILE A 152 -12.59 -9.87 -8.00
CA ILE A 152 -11.22 -10.40 -7.87
C ILE A 152 -10.68 -10.12 -6.44
N ALA A 153 -10.87 -8.91 -5.95
CA ALA A 153 -10.46 -8.53 -4.59
C ALA A 153 -11.12 -9.40 -3.53
N ALA A 154 -12.43 -9.62 -3.63
CA ALA A 154 -13.19 -10.46 -2.70
C ALA A 154 -12.69 -11.91 -2.73
N TYR A 155 -12.38 -12.44 -3.90
CA TYR A 155 -11.84 -13.78 -4.06
C TYR A 155 -10.49 -13.94 -3.32
N PHE A 156 -9.56 -13.02 -3.53
CA PHE A 156 -8.25 -13.07 -2.86
C PHE A 156 -8.33 -12.79 -1.36
N GLU A 157 -9.22 -11.92 -0.90
CA GLU A 157 -9.46 -11.71 0.53
C GLU A 157 -9.98 -13.00 1.19
N SER A 158 -10.86 -13.73 0.52
CA SER A 158 -11.35 -15.02 0.99
C SER A 158 -10.24 -16.07 1.07
N LEU A 159 -9.34 -16.11 0.10
CA LEU A 159 -8.18 -17.00 0.13
C LEU A 159 -7.24 -16.68 1.28
N ASP A 160 -6.94 -15.40 1.50
CA ASP A 160 -6.08 -14.96 2.60
C ASP A 160 -6.68 -15.34 3.96
N HIS A 161 -8.00 -15.20 4.11
CA HIS A 161 -8.70 -15.60 5.32
C HIS A 161 -8.60 -17.11 5.57
N LEU A 162 -8.80 -17.92 4.54
CA LEU A 162 -8.69 -19.38 4.65
C LEU A 162 -7.25 -19.83 4.98
N ILE A 163 -6.26 -19.20 4.38
CA ILE A 163 -4.85 -19.48 4.67
C ILE A 163 -4.54 -19.13 6.14
N THR A 164 -4.99 -17.99 6.62
CA THR A 164 -4.81 -17.56 8.00
C THR A 164 -5.46 -18.53 8.98
N LEU A 165 -6.68 -19.00 8.72
CA LEU A 165 -7.37 -19.98 9.55
C LEU A 165 -6.63 -21.32 9.57
N HIS A 166 -6.08 -21.75 8.43
CA HIS A 166 -5.31 -23.00 8.34
C HIS A 166 -4.02 -22.95 9.17
N HIS A 167 -3.30 -21.83 9.15
CA HIS A 167 -2.07 -21.66 9.92
C HIS A 167 -2.27 -21.53 11.44
N ARG A 168 -3.51 -21.25 11.89
CA ARG A 168 -3.85 -21.19 13.32
C ARG A 168 -4.16 -22.56 13.94
N LYS A 169 -4.25 -23.60 13.13
CA LYS A 169 -4.42 -24.99 13.60
C LYS A 169 -3.06 -25.62 13.84
#